data_224ff34270511e9541771a66f7039d3c
#
_entry.id   224ff34270511e9541771a66f7039d3c
#
_cell.length_a   1.000
_cell.length_b   1.000
_cell.length_c   1.000
_cell.angle_alpha   90.00
_cell.angle_beta   90.00
_cell.angle_gamma   90.00
#
_symmetry.space_group_name_H-M   'P 1'
#
loop_
_entity.id
_entity.type
_entity.pdbx_description
1 polymer ?
#
loop_
_entity_poly.entity_id
_entity_poly.type
_entity_poly.pdbx_seq_one_letter_code
_entity_poly.pdbx_strand_id
1 'polypeptide(L)'
;MAIVRATVDDVPKVLHLLDAAVKWLVSRDRVGQWGAAPFSENSKRAEQLREYATTGLGLWLAIKMADDTVISNIQPQTMNGEAPVIMGALAVGEKMPYVTSVSEPELYVRLLVTDRQWAGNKIGERLLDHARDLANGAGVSLLRVDCYAGGDGKLIQYYESQGFKRSELLNLEGHWPCQVLAQRLDEVKGEEQV
;
A
#
# COMPACT_ATOMS: atom_id res chain seq x y z
N MET A 1 -11.81 2.40 -12.33
CA MET A 1 -11.17 2.40 -10.99
C MET A 1 -10.60 3.77 -10.75
N ALA A 2 -10.87 4.37 -9.57
CA ALA A 2 -10.22 5.58 -9.10
C ALA A 2 -9.35 5.29 -7.88
N ILE A 3 -8.32 6.12 -7.65
CA ILE A 3 -7.56 6.13 -6.40
C ILE A 3 -7.91 7.43 -5.69
N VAL A 4 -8.39 7.31 -4.46
CA VAL A 4 -8.87 8.45 -3.66
C VAL A 4 -8.17 8.46 -2.30
N ARG A 5 -7.97 9.65 -1.73
CA ARG A 5 -7.43 9.75 -0.38
C ARG A 5 -8.47 9.26 0.63
N ALA A 6 -8.05 8.38 1.54
CA ALA A 6 -8.90 7.89 2.61
C ALA A 6 -9.02 8.92 3.74
N THR A 7 -10.13 8.84 4.44
CA THR A 7 -10.38 9.56 5.69
C THR A 7 -10.36 8.60 6.88
N VAL A 8 -10.49 9.13 8.09
CA VAL A 8 -10.59 8.31 9.31
C VAL A 8 -11.83 7.41 9.27
N ASP A 9 -12.91 7.83 8.60
CA ASP A 9 -14.16 7.07 8.46
C ASP A 9 -14.00 5.83 7.56
N ASP A 10 -12.94 5.77 6.75
CA ASP A 10 -12.63 4.62 5.91
C ASP A 10 -11.80 3.55 6.62
N VAL A 11 -11.24 3.85 7.80
CA VAL A 11 -10.38 2.92 8.54
C VAL A 11 -11.06 1.57 8.81
N PRO A 12 -12.35 1.49 9.24
CA PRO A 12 -13.02 0.21 9.41
C PRO A 12 -13.07 -0.62 8.13
N LYS A 13 -13.23 0.02 6.96
CA LYS A 13 -13.27 -0.67 5.65
C LYS A 13 -11.88 -1.23 5.29
N VAL A 14 -10.81 -0.49 5.60
CA VAL A 14 -9.42 -0.97 5.40
C VAL A 14 -9.11 -2.14 6.34
N LEU A 15 -9.58 -2.11 7.59
CA LEU A 15 -9.45 -3.23 8.51
C LEU A 15 -10.15 -4.49 7.97
N HIS A 16 -11.36 -4.37 7.43
CA HIS A 16 -12.06 -5.49 6.79
C HIS A 16 -11.29 -6.05 5.59
N LEU A 17 -10.65 -5.18 4.78
CA LEU A 17 -9.81 -5.61 3.67
C LEU A 17 -8.58 -6.39 4.16
N LEU A 18 -7.96 -5.95 5.25
CA LEU A 18 -6.86 -6.65 5.91
C LEU A 18 -7.30 -8.01 6.48
N ASP A 19 -8.47 -8.08 7.12
CA ASP A 19 -9.02 -9.32 7.63
C ASP A 19 -9.32 -10.33 6.52
N ALA A 20 -9.83 -9.87 5.38
CA ALA A 20 -10.02 -10.71 4.20
C ALA A 20 -8.69 -11.25 3.69
N ALA A 21 -7.64 -10.43 3.69
CA ALA A 21 -6.30 -10.86 3.30
C ALA A 21 -5.70 -11.87 4.30
N VAL A 22 -5.89 -11.68 5.61
CA VAL A 22 -5.49 -12.66 6.64
C VAL A 22 -6.21 -13.99 6.44
N LYS A 23 -7.54 -13.98 6.28
CA LYS A 23 -8.33 -15.19 6.00
C LYS A 23 -7.82 -15.95 4.77
N TRP A 24 -7.48 -15.21 3.71
CA TRP A 24 -6.90 -15.81 2.51
C TRP A 24 -5.53 -16.43 2.78
N LEU A 25 -4.64 -15.75 3.52
CA LEU A 25 -3.33 -16.28 3.89
C LEU A 25 -3.46 -17.55 4.73
N VAL A 26 -4.33 -17.55 5.73
CA VAL A 26 -4.63 -18.73 6.57
C VAL A 26 -5.13 -19.89 5.72
N SER A 27 -6.03 -19.65 4.76
CA SER A 27 -6.53 -20.69 3.85
C SER A 27 -5.47 -21.31 2.95
N ARG A 28 -4.29 -20.69 2.87
CA ARG A 28 -3.12 -21.15 2.10
C ARG A 28 -1.96 -21.60 2.99
N ASP A 29 -2.20 -21.77 4.29
CA ASP A 29 -1.16 -22.11 5.29
C ASP A 29 0.02 -21.14 5.31
N ARG A 30 -0.27 -19.84 5.12
CA ARG A 30 0.72 -18.75 5.06
C ARG A 30 0.61 -17.81 6.26
N VAL A 31 0.43 -18.35 7.44
CA VAL A 31 0.28 -17.57 8.69
C VAL A 31 1.53 -16.78 9.09
N GLY A 32 2.69 -17.14 8.55
CA GLY A 32 3.96 -16.46 8.86
C GLY A 32 4.01 -14.99 8.47
N GLN A 33 3.19 -14.55 7.48
CA GLN A 33 3.23 -13.17 7.01
C GLN A 33 2.53 -12.21 7.98
N TRP A 34 1.30 -12.52 8.43
CA TRP A 34 0.49 -11.61 9.25
C TRP A 34 -0.19 -12.31 10.45
N GLY A 35 0.17 -13.56 10.73
CA GLY A 35 -0.51 -14.36 11.73
C GLY A 35 -1.89 -14.83 11.27
N ALA A 36 -2.73 -15.24 12.22
CA ALA A 36 -4.08 -15.75 11.97
C ALA A 36 -5.19 -14.88 12.59
N ALA A 37 -4.83 -13.95 13.48
CA ALA A 37 -5.79 -13.07 14.15
C ALA A 37 -6.25 -11.93 13.22
N PRO A 38 -7.53 -11.55 13.23
CA PRO A 38 -8.03 -10.45 12.42
C PRO A 38 -7.46 -9.10 12.91
N PHE A 39 -7.13 -8.21 11.97
CA PHE A 39 -6.62 -6.89 12.29
C PHE A 39 -7.70 -5.95 12.88
N SER A 40 -8.97 -6.21 12.59
CA SER A 40 -10.09 -5.45 13.19
C SER A 40 -10.17 -5.57 14.72
N GLU A 41 -9.62 -6.65 15.28
CA GLU A 41 -9.51 -6.85 16.73
C GLU A 41 -8.24 -6.22 17.33
N ASN A 42 -7.35 -5.65 16.51
CA ASN A 42 -6.09 -5.04 16.94
C ASN A 42 -6.24 -3.52 17.00
N SER A 43 -6.41 -2.99 18.22
CA SER A 43 -6.55 -1.55 18.45
C SER A 43 -5.34 -0.73 17.98
N LYS A 44 -4.12 -1.26 18.14
CA LYS A 44 -2.88 -0.59 17.68
C LYS A 44 -2.87 -0.47 16.14
N ARG A 45 -3.37 -1.49 15.43
CA ARG A 45 -3.47 -1.44 13.97
C ARG A 45 -4.50 -0.42 13.52
N ALA A 46 -5.64 -0.35 14.21
CA ALA A 46 -6.66 0.64 13.94
C ALA A 46 -6.15 2.07 14.16
N GLU A 47 -5.40 2.30 15.24
CA GLU A 47 -4.77 3.60 15.53
C GLU A 47 -3.72 3.97 14.48
N GLN A 48 -2.86 3.04 14.09
CA GLN A 48 -1.87 3.23 13.01
C GLN A 48 -2.54 3.62 11.69
N LEU A 49 -3.66 3.00 11.33
CA LEU A 49 -4.39 3.36 10.11
C LEU A 49 -5.03 4.76 10.21
N ARG A 50 -5.51 5.17 11.40
CA ARG A 50 -5.99 6.55 11.62
C ARG A 50 -4.85 7.56 11.47
N GLU A 51 -3.67 7.25 12.02
CA GLU A 51 -2.48 8.06 11.82
C GLU A 51 -2.16 8.18 10.32
N TYR A 52 -2.14 7.08 9.56
CA TYR A 52 -1.91 7.14 8.11
C TYR A 52 -2.95 7.97 7.36
N ALA A 53 -4.21 7.95 7.78
CA ALA A 53 -5.27 8.72 7.15
C ALA A 53 -5.13 10.24 7.40
N THR A 54 -4.51 10.63 8.52
CA THR A 54 -4.43 12.03 8.97
C THR A 54 -3.09 12.70 8.74
N THR A 55 -2.00 11.93 8.53
CA THR A 55 -0.63 12.46 8.47
C THR A 55 0.05 12.16 7.13
N GLY A 56 1.09 12.92 6.82
CA GLY A 56 2.00 12.71 5.69
C GLY A 56 1.29 12.65 4.33
N LEU A 57 1.79 11.81 3.44
CA LEU A 57 1.22 11.57 2.11
C LEU A 57 -0.01 10.64 2.15
N GLY A 58 -0.29 10.03 3.29
CA GLY A 58 -1.60 9.52 3.64
C GLY A 58 -1.90 8.07 3.29
N LEU A 59 -3.16 7.75 3.54
CA LEU A 59 -3.81 6.49 3.21
C LEU A 59 -4.69 6.69 1.96
N TRP A 60 -4.60 5.77 1.00
CA TRP A 60 -5.27 5.83 -0.29
C TRP A 60 -6.05 4.56 -0.55
N LEU A 61 -7.19 4.69 -1.22
CA LEU A 61 -8.08 3.59 -1.57
C LEU A 61 -8.21 3.46 -3.08
N ALA A 62 -8.05 2.25 -3.59
CA ALA A 62 -8.50 1.89 -4.92
C ALA A 62 -9.98 1.53 -4.85
N ILE A 63 -10.85 2.31 -5.51
CA ILE A 63 -12.29 2.11 -5.51
C ILE A 63 -12.80 1.74 -6.91
N LYS A 64 -13.81 0.86 -6.94
CA LYS A 64 -14.56 0.58 -8.17
C LYS A 64 -15.44 1.79 -8.48
N MET A 65 -15.32 2.29 -9.70
CA MET A 65 -16.26 3.29 -10.23
C MET A 65 -17.51 2.57 -10.71
N ALA A 66 -18.69 3.14 -10.44
CA ALA A 66 -19.90 2.76 -11.16
C ALA A 66 -19.72 3.14 -12.63
N ASP A 67 -20.26 2.32 -13.55
CA ASP A 67 -20.04 2.47 -15.00
C ASP A 67 -20.22 3.92 -15.48
N ASP A 68 -19.24 4.37 -16.27
CA ASP A 68 -19.16 5.55 -17.13
C ASP A 68 -20.10 6.71 -16.81
N THR A 69 -19.76 7.53 -15.83
CA THR A 69 -20.14 8.94 -15.84
C THR A 69 -18.88 9.78 -15.63
N VAL A 70 -18.57 10.62 -16.58
CA VAL A 70 -17.52 11.63 -16.55
C VAL A 70 -17.58 12.40 -15.24
N ILE A 71 -16.59 12.24 -14.36
CA ILE A 71 -16.54 12.93 -13.07
C ILE A 71 -15.46 13.98 -13.12
N SER A 72 -15.90 15.21 -13.44
CA SER A 72 -15.17 16.43 -13.08
C SER A 72 -15.45 16.70 -11.59
N ASN A 73 -14.40 16.74 -10.76
CA ASN A 73 -14.36 17.34 -9.42
C ASN A 73 -15.47 16.94 -8.42
N ILE A 74 -15.57 15.67 -8.03
CA ILE A 74 -16.52 15.29 -6.97
C ILE A 74 -15.82 14.42 -5.90
N GLN A 75 -15.96 14.86 -4.64
CA GLN A 75 -15.76 13.99 -3.47
C GLN A 75 -16.64 12.74 -3.62
N PRO A 76 -16.24 11.56 -3.09
CA PRO A 76 -17.01 10.33 -3.22
C PRO A 76 -18.34 10.45 -2.50
N GLN A 77 -19.34 10.98 -3.21
CA GLN A 77 -20.72 10.94 -2.77
C GLN A 77 -21.35 9.64 -3.26
N THR A 78 -22.11 9.01 -2.39
CA THR A 78 -22.93 7.83 -2.66
C THR A 78 -23.79 8.05 -3.91
N MET A 79 -23.43 7.40 -5.01
CA MET A 79 -24.34 7.28 -6.16
C MET A 79 -25.24 6.07 -5.92
N ASN A 80 -26.55 6.26 -5.95
CA ASN A 80 -27.58 5.22 -5.79
C ASN A 80 -27.62 4.50 -4.42
N GLY A 81 -27.13 5.10 -3.32
CA GLY A 81 -27.24 4.52 -1.99
C GLY A 81 -26.30 3.33 -1.69
N GLU A 82 -25.48 2.89 -2.65
CA GLU A 82 -24.48 1.86 -2.42
C GLU A 82 -23.13 2.48 -2.07
N ALA A 83 -22.50 1.97 -0.99
CA ALA A 83 -21.16 2.37 -0.60
C ALA A 83 -20.14 1.95 -1.68
N PRO A 84 -19.11 2.78 -1.97
CA PRO A 84 -18.09 2.42 -2.96
C PRO A 84 -17.37 1.13 -2.57
N VAL A 85 -17.18 0.25 -3.55
CA VAL A 85 -16.45 -1.02 -3.36
C VAL A 85 -14.97 -0.71 -3.32
N ILE A 86 -14.31 -1.03 -2.19
CA ILE A 86 -12.87 -0.88 -2.03
C ILE A 86 -12.19 -2.15 -2.53
N MET A 87 -11.27 -1.98 -3.48
CA MET A 87 -10.52 -3.06 -4.10
C MET A 87 -9.09 -3.18 -3.58
N GLY A 88 -8.59 -2.16 -2.90
CA GLY A 88 -7.25 -2.15 -2.32
C GLY A 88 -6.97 -0.88 -1.53
N ALA A 89 -5.89 -0.90 -0.75
CA ALA A 89 -5.42 0.24 0.01
C ALA A 89 -3.89 0.35 -0.04
N LEU A 90 -3.41 1.59 0.00
CA LEU A 90 -2.00 1.96 0.04
C LEU A 90 -1.80 2.99 1.16
N ALA A 91 -0.78 2.81 2.00
CA ALA A 91 -0.30 3.88 2.85
C ALA A 91 1.15 4.19 2.54
N VAL A 92 1.47 5.47 2.47
CA VAL A 92 2.83 5.98 2.23
C VAL A 92 3.20 7.01 3.28
N GLY A 93 4.49 7.11 3.57
CA GLY A 93 4.99 8.04 4.58
C GLY A 93 6.47 7.82 4.88
N GLU A 94 6.88 8.13 6.10
CA GLU A 94 8.22 7.86 6.59
C GLU A 94 8.47 6.35 6.70
N LYS A 95 9.75 5.95 6.70
CA LYS A 95 10.14 4.54 6.88
C LYS A 95 9.63 3.95 8.21
N MET A 96 9.59 2.64 8.26
CA MET A 96 9.30 1.92 9.50
C MET A 96 10.49 2.07 10.48
N PRO A 97 10.23 2.13 11.81
CA PRO A 97 11.29 2.36 12.82
C PRO A 97 12.43 1.33 12.78
N TYR A 98 12.14 0.09 12.40
CA TYR A 98 13.10 -1.02 12.34
C TYR A 98 13.96 -1.03 11.06
N VAL A 99 13.64 -0.18 10.08
CA VAL A 99 14.38 -0.12 8.81
C VAL A 99 15.55 0.84 8.92
N THR A 100 16.71 0.45 8.42
CA THR A 100 17.92 1.28 8.41
C THR A 100 17.67 2.59 7.65
N SER A 101 18.07 3.70 8.27
CA SER A 101 17.96 5.03 7.66
C SER A 101 18.94 5.18 6.50
N VAL A 102 18.50 5.92 5.50
CA VAL A 102 19.35 6.38 4.38
C VAL A 102 19.66 7.87 4.54
N SER A 103 20.70 8.36 3.85
CA SER A 103 21.14 9.75 3.95
C SER A 103 20.40 10.71 3.02
N GLU A 104 19.48 10.19 2.21
CA GLU A 104 18.72 10.94 1.21
C GLU A 104 17.22 10.92 1.52
N PRO A 105 16.44 11.87 0.99
CA PRO A 105 14.99 11.83 1.11
C PRO A 105 14.41 10.55 0.51
N GLU A 106 13.51 9.90 1.25
CA GLU A 106 12.84 8.69 0.82
C GLU A 106 11.33 8.77 1.08
N LEU A 107 10.55 8.08 0.25
CA LEU A 107 9.16 7.74 0.54
C LEU A 107 9.05 6.24 0.80
N TYR A 108 8.27 5.87 1.80
CA TYR A 108 8.11 4.48 2.21
C TYR A 108 6.68 3.99 2.01
N VAL A 109 6.51 2.85 1.35
CA VAL A 109 5.23 2.15 1.26
C VAL A 109 5.03 1.37 2.56
N ARG A 110 4.17 1.88 3.44
CA ARG A 110 3.88 1.35 4.78
C ARG A 110 2.80 0.28 4.79
N LEU A 111 1.94 0.31 3.77
CA LEU A 111 0.87 -0.66 3.55
C LEU A 111 0.57 -0.76 2.07
N LEU A 112 0.47 -1.98 1.56
CA LEU A 112 -0.13 -2.30 0.28
C LEU A 112 -0.97 -3.57 0.47
N VAL A 113 -2.27 -3.47 0.27
CA VAL A 113 -3.20 -4.60 0.36
C VAL A 113 -4.23 -4.51 -0.75
N THR A 114 -4.60 -5.64 -1.31
CA THR A 114 -5.63 -5.73 -2.36
C THR A 114 -6.63 -6.83 -2.03
N ASP A 115 -7.88 -6.61 -2.37
CA ASP A 115 -8.91 -7.62 -2.27
C ASP A 115 -8.69 -8.70 -3.35
N ARG A 116 -8.61 -9.94 -2.90
CA ARG A 116 -8.36 -11.11 -3.76
C ARG A 116 -9.49 -11.40 -4.74
N GLN A 117 -10.70 -10.90 -4.48
CA GLN A 117 -11.82 -10.99 -5.43
C GLN A 117 -11.48 -10.25 -6.74
N TRP A 118 -10.61 -9.25 -6.68
CA TRP A 118 -10.16 -8.46 -7.83
C TRP A 118 -8.78 -8.87 -8.36
N ALA A 119 -8.32 -10.09 -8.04
CA ALA A 119 -7.05 -10.60 -8.56
C ALA A 119 -7.01 -10.54 -10.09
N GLY A 120 -5.85 -10.20 -10.66
CA GLY A 120 -5.66 -10.03 -12.12
C GLY A 120 -6.01 -8.64 -12.66
N ASN A 121 -6.66 -7.76 -11.88
CA ASN A 121 -7.01 -6.40 -12.31
C ASN A 121 -5.91 -5.35 -12.08
N LYS A 122 -4.68 -5.78 -11.80
CA LYS A 122 -3.50 -4.92 -11.63
C LYS A 122 -3.64 -3.82 -10.56
N ILE A 123 -4.50 -4.05 -9.55
CA ILE A 123 -4.79 -3.03 -8.52
C ILE A 123 -3.54 -2.68 -7.73
N GLY A 124 -2.73 -3.67 -7.35
CA GLY A 124 -1.47 -3.44 -6.64
C GLY A 124 -0.46 -2.65 -7.47
N GLU A 125 -0.35 -2.94 -8.78
CA GLU A 125 0.48 -2.18 -9.72
C GLU A 125 0.06 -0.71 -9.75
N ARG A 126 -1.23 -0.42 -9.95
CA ARG A 126 -1.77 0.95 -9.99
C ARG A 126 -1.61 1.71 -8.67
N LEU A 127 -1.71 1.02 -7.52
CA LEU A 127 -1.43 1.62 -6.23
C LEU A 127 0.06 1.96 -6.06
N LEU A 128 0.96 1.12 -6.59
CA LEU A 128 2.39 1.42 -6.61
C LEU A 128 2.72 2.54 -7.59
N ASP A 129 2.04 2.63 -8.74
CA ASP A 129 2.18 3.78 -9.65
C ASP A 129 1.78 5.08 -8.93
N HIS A 130 0.67 5.05 -8.19
CA HIS A 130 0.26 6.19 -7.38
C HIS A 130 1.29 6.56 -6.31
N ALA A 131 1.97 5.57 -5.68
CA ALA A 131 3.06 5.84 -4.76
C ALA A 131 4.26 6.51 -5.45
N ARG A 132 4.56 6.15 -6.71
CA ARG A 132 5.59 6.81 -7.54
C ARG A 132 5.22 8.26 -7.84
N ASP A 133 3.94 8.50 -8.22
CA ASP A 133 3.43 9.85 -8.48
C ASP A 133 3.52 10.73 -7.24
N LEU A 134 3.19 10.19 -6.06
CA LEU A 134 3.34 10.91 -4.78
C LEU A 134 4.80 11.21 -4.46
N ALA A 135 5.73 10.30 -4.70
CA ALA A 135 7.15 10.52 -4.50
C ALA A 135 7.68 11.60 -5.45
N ASN A 136 7.34 11.51 -6.74
CA ASN A 136 7.72 12.51 -7.74
C ASN A 136 7.15 13.90 -7.40
N GLY A 137 5.88 13.97 -7.00
CA GLY A 137 5.24 15.21 -6.56
C GLY A 137 5.87 15.82 -5.30
N ALA A 138 6.50 15.02 -4.47
CA ALA A 138 7.26 15.43 -3.29
C ALA A 138 8.75 15.71 -3.58
N GLY A 139 9.21 15.55 -4.82
CA GLY A 139 10.62 15.69 -5.19
C GLY A 139 11.52 14.60 -4.61
N VAL A 140 10.98 13.41 -4.36
CA VAL A 140 11.68 12.27 -3.76
C VAL A 140 11.95 11.21 -4.82
N SER A 141 13.22 10.87 -5.03
CA SER A 141 13.66 9.91 -6.05
C SER A 141 13.85 8.48 -5.50
N LEU A 142 13.72 8.27 -4.19
CA LEU A 142 13.88 6.96 -3.58
C LEU A 142 12.55 6.48 -2.98
N LEU A 143 11.97 5.43 -3.56
CA LEU A 143 10.80 4.73 -3.03
C LEU A 143 11.25 3.40 -2.42
N ARG A 144 10.87 3.15 -1.15
CA ARG A 144 11.19 1.90 -0.45
C ARG A 144 9.93 1.21 0.05
N VAL A 145 10.06 -0.08 0.24
CA VAL A 145 9.02 -0.96 0.80
C VAL A 145 9.69 -2.12 1.52
N ASP A 146 9.01 -2.70 2.48
CA ASP A 146 9.39 -3.99 3.03
C ASP A 146 8.26 -5.02 2.88
N CYS A 147 8.66 -6.29 2.88
CA CYS A 147 7.72 -7.38 2.83
C CYS A 147 8.25 -8.62 3.55
N TYR A 148 7.32 -9.52 3.88
CA TYR A 148 7.67 -10.83 4.43
C TYR A 148 8.55 -11.63 3.47
N ALA A 149 9.72 -12.05 3.94
CA ALA A 149 10.71 -12.78 3.16
C ALA A 149 10.62 -14.31 3.32
N GLY A 150 9.68 -14.80 4.14
CA GLY A 150 9.43 -16.22 4.30
C GLY A 150 8.53 -16.81 3.23
N GLY A 151 8.26 -18.11 3.36
CA GLY A 151 7.41 -18.84 2.43
C GLY A 151 8.08 -19.09 1.07
N ASP A 152 7.32 -18.92 -0.02
CA ASP A 152 7.75 -19.24 -1.39
C ASP A 152 8.42 -18.05 -2.14
N GLY A 153 8.68 -16.94 -1.45
CA GLY A 153 9.32 -15.75 -2.02
C GLY A 153 8.49 -14.97 -3.06
N LYS A 154 7.26 -15.38 -3.34
CA LYS A 154 6.42 -14.74 -4.37
C LYS A 154 6.13 -13.27 -4.09
N LEU A 155 6.07 -12.87 -2.83
CA LEU A 155 5.83 -11.47 -2.49
C LEU A 155 7.04 -10.60 -2.85
N ILE A 156 8.26 -11.10 -2.63
CA ILE A 156 9.48 -10.43 -3.07
C ILE A 156 9.51 -10.35 -4.60
N GLN A 157 9.24 -11.47 -5.29
CA GLN A 157 9.20 -11.52 -6.76
C GLN A 157 8.15 -10.54 -7.33
N TYR A 158 7.02 -10.37 -6.63
CA TYR A 158 6.03 -9.37 -7.01
C TYR A 158 6.63 -7.96 -6.99
N TYR A 159 7.30 -7.55 -5.93
CA TYR A 159 7.93 -6.23 -5.88
C TYR A 159 9.08 -6.10 -6.88
N GLU A 160 9.85 -7.16 -7.11
CA GLU A 160 10.88 -7.17 -8.15
C GLU A 160 10.28 -6.96 -9.54
N SER A 161 9.13 -7.59 -9.85
CA SER A 161 8.39 -7.38 -11.10
C SER A 161 7.83 -5.97 -11.25
N GLN A 162 7.69 -5.24 -10.13
CA GLN A 162 7.29 -3.84 -10.10
C GLN A 162 8.50 -2.87 -10.16
N GLY A 163 9.71 -3.37 -10.41
CA GLY A 163 10.91 -2.57 -10.58
C GLY A 163 11.68 -2.26 -9.30
N PHE A 164 11.28 -2.83 -8.16
CA PHE A 164 12.05 -2.73 -6.93
C PHE A 164 13.24 -3.70 -6.95
N LYS A 165 14.31 -3.33 -6.26
CA LYS A 165 15.50 -4.15 -6.06
C LYS A 165 15.68 -4.44 -4.58
N ARG A 166 16.11 -5.65 -4.22
CA ARG A 166 16.43 -5.99 -2.83
C ARG A 166 17.54 -5.09 -2.31
N SER A 167 17.37 -4.55 -1.11
CA SER A 167 18.38 -3.71 -0.46
C SER A 167 18.87 -4.29 0.85
N GLU A 168 17.98 -4.69 1.76
CA GLU A 168 18.32 -5.13 3.10
C GLU A 168 17.45 -6.32 3.52
N LEU A 169 18.05 -7.32 4.15
CA LEU A 169 17.33 -8.44 4.77
C LEU A 169 17.44 -8.29 6.29
N LEU A 170 16.30 -8.18 6.95
CA LEU A 170 16.16 -8.04 8.39
C LEU A 170 15.51 -9.28 8.99
N ASN A 171 15.86 -9.58 10.23
CA ASN A 171 15.17 -10.58 11.03
C ASN A 171 14.57 -9.86 12.25
N LEU A 172 13.29 -9.57 12.18
CA LEU A 172 12.60 -8.82 13.21
C LEU A 172 12.22 -9.71 14.41
N GLU A 173 11.76 -9.08 15.47
CA GLU A 173 11.31 -9.81 16.67
C GLU A 173 10.30 -10.90 16.30
N GLY A 174 10.40 -12.06 16.98
CA GLY A 174 9.59 -13.24 16.66
C GLY A 174 10.08 -14.02 15.44
N HIS A 175 11.32 -13.79 14.96
CA HIS A 175 11.90 -14.44 13.78
C HIS A 175 11.12 -14.16 12.49
N TRP A 176 10.55 -12.96 12.36
CA TRP A 176 9.86 -12.54 11.16
C TRP A 176 10.87 -12.03 10.12
N PRO A 177 11.17 -12.81 9.06
CA PRO A 177 12.11 -12.39 8.03
C PRO A 177 11.50 -11.29 7.17
N CYS A 178 12.19 -10.17 7.06
CA CYS A 178 11.74 -8.98 6.37
C CYS A 178 12.73 -8.59 5.29
N GLN A 179 12.28 -8.56 4.03
CA GLN A 179 13.06 -8.03 2.90
C GLN A 179 12.66 -6.59 2.65
N VAL A 180 13.61 -5.68 2.81
CA VAL A 180 13.48 -4.30 2.34
C VAL A 180 13.89 -4.24 0.88
N LEU A 181 13.07 -3.56 0.07
CA LEU A 181 13.35 -3.32 -1.35
C LEU A 181 13.30 -1.82 -1.62
N ALA A 182 14.03 -1.39 -2.63
CA ALA A 182 14.15 0.00 -3.03
C ALA A 182 14.00 0.15 -4.55
N GLN A 183 13.39 1.25 -4.96
CA GLN A 183 13.31 1.66 -6.36
C GLN A 183 13.79 3.10 -6.51
N ARG A 184 14.72 3.32 -7.44
CA ARG A 184 15.06 4.66 -7.89
C ARG A 184 14.05 5.10 -8.92
N LEU A 185 13.46 6.25 -8.70
CA LEU A 185 12.61 6.91 -9.67
C LEU A 185 13.50 7.80 -10.51
N ASP A 186 13.38 7.68 -11.84
CA ASP A 186 14.11 8.56 -12.74
C ASP A 186 13.65 9.99 -12.47
N GLU A 187 14.58 10.92 -12.35
CA GLU A 187 14.25 12.34 -12.36
C GLU A 187 13.50 12.61 -13.66
N VAL A 188 12.28 13.11 -13.55
CA VAL A 188 11.57 13.65 -14.71
C VAL A 188 12.48 14.75 -15.25
N LYS A 189 13.20 14.47 -16.34
CA LYS A 189 13.97 15.49 -17.05
C LYS A 189 12.96 16.55 -17.44
N GLY A 190 13.01 17.69 -16.73
CA GLY A 190 12.22 18.85 -17.09
C GLY A 190 12.49 19.11 -18.56
N GLU A 191 11.42 19.16 -19.36
CA GLU A 191 11.51 19.67 -20.73
C GLU A 191 12.15 21.05 -20.63
N GLU A 192 13.41 21.15 -21.06
CA GLU A 192 14.02 22.43 -21.37
C GLU A 192 13.15 23.06 -22.45
N GLN A 193 12.34 24.02 -22.02
CA GLN A 193 11.72 24.96 -22.96
C GLN A 193 12.85 25.80 -23.56
N VAL A 194 13.20 25.50 -24.79
CA VAL A 194 13.95 26.37 -25.70
C VAL A 194 12.98 27.35 -26.35
#